data_19985884fccee8ef99136503828b54db
#
_entry.id   19985884fccee8ef99136503828b54db
#
_cell.length_a   1.000
_cell.length_b   1.000
_cell.length_c   1.000
_cell.angle_alpha   90.00
_cell.angle_beta   90.00
_cell.angle_gamma   90.00
#
_symmetry.space_group_name_H-M   'P 1'
#
loop_
_entity.id
_entity.type
_entity.pdbx_description
1 polymer ?
#
loop_
_entity_poly.entity_id
_entity_poly.type
_entity_poly.pdbx_seq_one_letter_code
_entity_poly.pdbx_strand_id
1 'polypeptide(L)'
;MRIAVGQFAATPDWKDNLTACQELTAEAERGGADLLVLPEGVLARFTEDRHRIREVAQPLDGPFVTELRAATAGGRATVVVGIHEPSDDGRVFNTLVALRDGELIALYRKIHLYDAFGDQESAHVRPADEPPVIVEVAGTKVGLMTCYDVRFPELARLLVDAGAEVLALPAAWVRGPAKERHWEIMTAARALENTCWVAASGECGPRNIGNSLIVDPLGTVRSRLGAVRGLAWAEADPDMTAAARRTLPVLANRRFTVNPTVLPLGAH
;
A
#
# COMPACT_ATOMS: atom_id res chain seq x y z
N MET A 1 -12.97 8.27 -9.94
CA MET A 1 -12.46 8.21 -8.55
C MET A 1 -11.21 9.06 -8.43
N ARG A 2 -11.17 10.00 -7.49
CA ARG A 2 -10.00 10.85 -7.26
C ARG A 2 -9.05 10.20 -6.26
N ILE A 3 -7.82 9.93 -6.69
CA ILE A 3 -6.78 9.26 -5.90
C ILE A 3 -5.76 10.28 -5.43
N ALA A 4 -5.36 10.19 -4.16
CA ALA A 4 -4.19 10.82 -3.60
C ALA A 4 -3.22 9.76 -3.08
N VAL A 5 -1.92 9.94 -3.31
CA VAL A 5 -0.86 9.19 -2.63
C VAL A 5 -0.03 10.16 -1.81
N GLY A 6 0.08 9.89 -0.52
CA GLY A 6 0.79 10.75 0.42
C GLY A 6 2.10 10.13 0.86
N GLN A 7 3.12 10.96 1.09
CA GLN A 7 4.38 10.50 1.64
C GLN A 7 4.92 11.44 2.72
N PHE A 8 5.55 10.87 3.72
CA PHE A 8 6.29 11.56 4.77
C PHE A 8 7.40 10.66 5.32
N ALA A 9 8.31 11.23 6.08
CA ALA A 9 9.34 10.48 6.80
C ALA A 9 8.81 10.09 8.18
N ALA A 10 8.62 8.78 8.40
CA ALA A 10 8.21 8.29 9.71
C ALA A 10 9.35 8.40 10.73
N THR A 11 9.01 8.77 11.95
CA THR A 11 9.90 8.91 13.11
C THR A 11 9.76 7.70 14.05
N PRO A 12 10.60 7.57 15.09
CA PRO A 12 10.39 6.58 16.15
C PRO A 12 9.17 6.86 17.04
N ASP A 13 8.62 8.07 17.03
CA ASP A 13 7.45 8.44 17.82
C ASP A 13 6.16 8.32 17.01
N TRP A 14 5.27 7.42 17.44
CA TRP A 14 3.99 7.19 16.78
C TRP A 14 3.07 8.42 16.78
N LYS A 15 3.20 9.34 17.75
CA LYS A 15 2.36 10.55 17.84
C LYS A 15 2.70 11.55 16.75
N ASP A 16 4.00 11.72 16.45
CA ASP A 16 4.44 12.55 15.33
C ASP A 16 3.93 11.98 14.01
N ASN A 17 4.00 10.66 13.87
CA ASN A 17 3.56 9.97 12.67
C ASN A 17 2.03 10.02 12.52
N LEU A 18 1.29 9.89 13.62
CA LEU A 18 -0.16 10.08 13.62
C LEU A 18 -0.54 11.49 13.17
N THR A 19 0.13 12.51 13.72
CA THR A 19 -0.07 13.91 13.31
C THR A 19 0.15 14.08 11.80
N ALA A 20 1.23 13.50 11.28
CA ALA A 20 1.50 13.55 9.84
C ALA A 20 0.41 12.85 9.00
N CYS A 21 -0.10 11.71 9.46
CA CYS A 21 -1.22 11.01 8.81
C CYS A 21 -2.51 11.85 8.84
N GLN A 22 -2.82 12.46 9.99
CA GLN A 22 -4.01 13.30 10.15
C GLN A 22 -3.96 14.56 9.26
N GLU A 23 -2.81 15.23 9.18
CA GLU A 23 -2.62 16.40 8.31
C GLU A 23 -2.79 16.04 6.83
N LEU A 24 -2.18 14.92 6.37
CA LEU A 24 -2.32 14.46 4.98
C LEU A 24 -3.76 13.99 4.69
N THR A 25 -4.44 13.38 5.66
CA THR A 25 -5.87 13.02 5.56
C THR A 25 -6.72 14.27 5.38
N ALA A 26 -6.53 15.28 6.23
CA ALA A 26 -7.26 16.54 6.12
C ALA A 26 -6.97 17.29 4.80
N GLU A 27 -5.72 17.23 4.29
CA GLU A 27 -5.37 17.80 2.99
C GLU A 27 -6.05 17.03 1.85
N ALA A 28 -6.06 15.70 1.90
CA ALA A 28 -6.72 14.84 0.92
C ALA A 28 -8.24 15.09 0.89
N GLU A 29 -8.88 15.21 2.04
CA GLU A 29 -10.31 15.56 2.15
C GLU A 29 -10.60 16.93 1.54
N ARG A 30 -9.83 17.97 1.88
CA ARG A 30 -9.98 19.30 1.25
C ARG A 30 -9.79 19.26 -0.26
N GLY A 31 -8.90 18.38 -0.76
CA GLY A 31 -8.68 18.15 -2.18
C GLY A 31 -9.76 17.30 -2.85
N GLY A 32 -10.73 16.78 -2.08
CA GLY A 32 -11.82 15.94 -2.59
C GLY A 32 -11.39 14.53 -3.00
N ALA A 33 -10.38 13.95 -2.34
CA ALA A 33 -10.00 12.57 -2.57
C ALA A 33 -11.13 11.60 -2.24
N ASP A 34 -11.25 10.54 -3.03
CA ASP A 34 -12.03 9.36 -2.71
C ASP A 34 -11.17 8.29 -2.03
N LEU A 35 -9.88 8.21 -2.46
CA LEU A 35 -8.87 7.29 -1.93
C LEU A 35 -7.61 8.08 -1.57
N LEU A 36 -7.12 7.91 -0.35
CA LEU A 36 -5.78 8.32 0.09
C LEU A 36 -4.98 7.07 0.44
N VAL A 37 -3.81 6.91 -0.19
CA VAL A 37 -2.86 5.87 0.15
C VAL A 37 -1.67 6.51 0.86
N LEU A 38 -1.39 6.11 2.10
CA LEU A 38 -0.27 6.53 2.94
C LEU A 38 0.78 5.41 3.02
N PRO A 39 2.01 5.67 3.50
CA PRO A 39 3.08 4.67 3.48
C PRO A 39 2.86 3.44 4.38
N GLU A 40 3.76 2.47 4.23
CA GLU A 40 3.85 1.24 5.02
C GLU A 40 4.49 1.49 6.38
N GLY A 41 3.96 0.82 7.42
CA GLY A 41 4.60 0.71 8.73
C GLY A 41 4.87 2.04 9.41
N VAL A 42 3.94 2.99 9.27
CA VAL A 42 4.11 4.37 9.74
C VAL A 42 3.97 4.53 11.24
N LEU A 43 3.57 3.47 11.97
CA LEU A 43 3.43 3.56 13.43
C LEU A 43 4.73 4.00 14.09
N ALA A 44 5.87 3.42 13.69
CA ALA A 44 7.19 3.90 14.08
C ALA A 44 8.26 3.42 13.09
N ARG A 45 9.35 4.20 12.97
CA ARG A 45 10.50 3.83 12.13
C ARG A 45 11.79 3.88 12.93
N PHE A 46 12.43 2.72 13.09
CA PHE A 46 13.74 2.59 13.69
C PHE A 46 14.77 2.32 12.60
N THR A 47 15.83 3.12 12.54
CA THR A 47 16.86 3.03 11.50
C THR A 47 17.98 2.04 11.85
N GLU A 48 18.26 1.88 13.14
CA GLU A 48 19.39 1.08 13.65
C GLU A 48 18.96 -0.32 14.07
N ASP A 49 17.80 -0.44 14.74
CA ASP A 49 17.30 -1.72 15.24
C ASP A 49 15.81 -1.89 14.88
N ARG A 50 15.55 -2.70 13.86
CA ARG A 50 14.18 -2.98 13.40
C ARG A 50 13.38 -3.87 14.35
N HIS A 51 14.06 -4.62 15.23
CA HIS A 51 13.35 -5.46 16.19
C HIS A 51 12.51 -4.63 17.17
N ARG A 52 12.85 -3.36 17.36
CA ARG A 52 12.11 -2.43 18.22
C ARG A 52 10.69 -2.14 17.76
N ILE A 53 10.29 -2.50 16.55
CA ILE A 53 8.88 -2.39 16.13
C ILE A 53 7.94 -3.20 17.03
N ARG A 54 8.43 -4.26 17.67
CA ARG A 54 7.66 -5.07 18.63
C ARG A 54 7.31 -4.29 19.90
N GLU A 55 8.15 -3.35 20.31
CA GLU A 55 7.97 -2.55 21.52
C GLU A 55 6.87 -1.50 21.35
N VAL A 56 6.61 -1.10 20.11
CA VAL A 56 5.70 -0.01 19.75
C VAL A 56 4.48 -0.46 18.96
N ALA A 57 4.43 -1.74 18.56
CA ALA A 57 3.28 -2.30 17.87
C ALA A 57 2.00 -2.10 18.69
N GLN A 58 0.91 -1.73 18.02
CA GLN A 58 -0.38 -1.47 18.66
C GLN A 58 -1.47 -2.35 18.04
N PRO A 59 -2.43 -2.83 18.86
CA PRO A 59 -3.58 -3.55 18.33
C PRO A 59 -4.46 -2.63 17.46
N LEU A 60 -5.36 -3.22 16.69
CA LEU A 60 -6.24 -2.48 15.77
C LEU A 60 -7.20 -1.51 16.49
N ASP A 61 -7.47 -1.73 17.76
CA ASP A 61 -8.22 -0.84 18.67
C ASP A 61 -7.29 0.06 19.51
N GLY A 62 -5.99 0.04 19.22
CA GLY A 62 -4.99 0.88 19.90
C GLY A 62 -5.12 2.37 19.55
N PRO A 63 -4.41 3.24 20.29
CA PRO A 63 -4.58 4.69 20.18
C PRO A 63 -4.30 5.22 18.77
N PHE A 64 -3.29 4.70 18.06
CA PHE A 64 -2.97 5.18 16.71
C PHE A 64 -4.15 4.99 15.74
N VAL A 65 -4.69 3.78 15.65
CA VAL A 65 -5.81 3.48 14.74
C VAL A 65 -7.07 4.19 15.20
N THR A 66 -7.34 4.24 16.50
CA THR A 66 -8.51 4.91 17.07
C THR A 66 -8.52 6.40 16.74
N GLU A 67 -7.41 7.10 16.94
CA GLU A 67 -7.31 8.54 16.66
C GLU A 67 -7.30 8.83 15.15
N LEU A 68 -6.68 7.97 14.34
CA LEU A 68 -6.73 8.12 12.89
C LEU A 68 -8.12 7.85 12.32
N ARG A 69 -8.87 6.87 12.87
CA ARG A 69 -10.30 6.65 12.55
C ARG A 69 -11.11 7.91 12.83
N ALA A 70 -10.93 8.50 14.03
CA ALA A 70 -11.62 9.74 14.38
C ALA A 70 -11.33 10.88 13.37
N ALA A 71 -10.13 10.94 12.82
CA ALA A 71 -9.76 11.93 11.81
C ALA A 71 -10.43 11.70 10.44
N THR A 72 -10.97 10.49 10.18
CA THR A 72 -11.75 10.21 8.95
C THR A 72 -13.24 10.39 9.12
N ALA A 73 -13.74 10.68 10.35
CA ALA A 73 -15.17 10.79 10.64
C ALA A 73 -15.80 11.97 9.89
N GLY A 74 -16.94 11.72 9.25
CA GLY A 74 -17.65 12.69 8.41
C GLY A 74 -16.95 12.99 7.06
N GLY A 75 -15.82 12.36 6.79
CA GLY A 75 -15.08 12.47 5.54
C GLY A 75 -15.54 11.47 4.47
N ARG A 76 -15.19 11.76 3.22
CA ARG A 76 -15.49 10.88 2.07
C ARG A 76 -14.33 9.95 1.70
N ALA A 77 -13.10 10.35 2.00
CA ALA A 77 -11.91 9.60 1.61
C ALA A 77 -11.80 8.27 2.36
N THR A 78 -11.49 7.21 1.64
CA THR A 78 -10.97 5.99 2.23
C THR A 78 -9.45 6.14 2.38
N VAL A 79 -8.95 6.04 3.61
CA VAL A 79 -7.52 6.14 3.94
C VAL A 79 -6.95 4.74 4.11
N VAL A 80 -5.96 4.39 3.28
CA VAL A 80 -5.20 3.13 3.38
C VAL A 80 -3.80 3.44 3.91
N VAL A 81 -3.43 2.83 5.02
CA VAL A 81 -2.14 3.09 5.69
C VAL A 81 -1.59 1.83 6.35
N GLY A 82 -0.26 1.68 6.39
CA GLY A 82 0.42 0.53 7.01
C GLY A 82 0.79 0.78 8.46
N ILE A 83 0.50 -0.19 9.32
CA ILE A 83 0.90 -0.22 10.74
C ILE A 83 1.57 -1.54 11.09
N HIS A 84 2.06 -1.67 12.32
CA HIS A 84 2.47 -2.94 12.89
C HIS A 84 1.56 -3.28 14.08
N GLU A 85 0.90 -4.45 14.02
CA GLU A 85 0.09 -4.99 15.12
C GLU A 85 0.78 -6.18 15.79
N PRO A 86 0.59 -6.42 17.09
CA PRO A 86 1.14 -7.59 17.78
C PRO A 86 0.59 -8.90 17.20
N SER A 87 1.42 -9.94 17.13
CA SER A 87 1.01 -11.32 16.87
C SER A 87 1.14 -12.19 18.12
N ASP A 88 0.52 -13.38 18.09
CA ASP A 88 0.51 -14.33 19.21
C ASP A 88 1.85 -15.08 19.40
N ASP A 89 2.76 -15.03 18.41
CA ASP A 89 4.06 -15.70 18.45
C ASP A 89 5.24 -14.78 18.85
N GLY A 90 4.92 -13.57 19.35
CA GLY A 90 5.91 -12.58 19.77
C GLY A 90 6.55 -11.78 18.65
N ARG A 91 6.13 -11.98 17.39
CA ARG A 91 6.41 -11.11 16.27
C ARG A 91 5.31 -10.06 16.12
N VAL A 92 5.33 -9.33 15.02
CA VAL A 92 4.25 -8.41 14.64
C VAL A 92 3.70 -8.80 13.27
N PHE A 93 2.48 -8.36 12.95
CA PHE A 93 2.00 -8.32 11.58
C PHE A 93 2.31 -6.93 10.99
N ASN A 94 2.68 -6.91 9.72
CA ASN A 94 2.71 -5.70 8.91
C ASN A 94 1.34 -5.58 8.22
N THR A 95 0.51 -4.65 8.72
CA THR A 95 -0.93 -4.61 8.43
C THR A 95 -1.31 -3.30 7.74
N LEU A 96 -2.00 -3.38 6.61
CA LEU A 96 -2.74 -2.25 6.07
C LEU A 96 -4.10 -2.18 6.72
N VAL A 97 -4.48 -1.00 7.17
CA VAL A 97 -5.84 -0.67 7.57
C VAL A 97 -6.46 0.25 6.53
N ALA A 98 -7.71 -0.01 6.16
CA ALA A 98 -8.55 0.88 5.35
C ALA A 98 -9.60 1.52 6.26
N LEU A 99 -9.54 2.84 6.38
CA LEU A 99 -10.38 3.64 7.28
C LEU A 99 -11.28 4.56 6.45
N ARG A 100 -12.54 4.66 6.82
CA ARG A 100 -13.50 5.57 6.18
C ARG A 100 -14.60 5.94 7.17
N ASP A 101 -14.94 7.23 7.24
CA ASP A 101 -16.06 7.75 8.07
C ASP A 101 -16.02 7.23 9.52
N GLY A 102 -14.84 7.25 10.14
CA GLY A 102 -14.62 6.79 11.51
C GLY A 102 -14.59 5.27 11.68
N GLU A 103 -14.66 4.47 10.61
CA GLU A 103 -14.71 3.02 10.68
C GLU A 103 -13.48 2.34 10.05
N LEU A 104 -13.08 1.21 10.62
CA LEU A 104 -12.16 0.26 10.00
C LEU A 104 -12.97 -0.65 9.06
N ILE A 105 -12.85 -0.42 7.75
CA ILE A 105 -13.68 -1.12 6.75
C ILE A 105 -12.99 -2.33 6.12
N ALA A 106 -11.66 -2.39 6.16
CA ALA A 106 -10.88 -3.55 5.73
C ALA A 106 -9.50 -3.57 6.37
N LEU A 107 -8.90 -4.76 6.44
CA LEU A 107 -7.50 -4.94 6.82
C LEU A 107 -6.83 -5.96 5.89
N TYR A 108 -5.54 -5.77 5.64
CA TYR A 108 -4.71 -6.71 4.89
C TYR A 108 -3.39 -6.89 5.62
N ARG A 109 -3.03 -8.11 6.00
CA ARG A 109 -1.73 -8.46 6.55
C ARG A 109 -0.79 -8.91 5.44
N LYS A 110 0.42 -8.40 5.45
CA LYS A 110 1.43 -8.65 4.41
C LYS A 110 1.74 -10.13 4.27
N ILE A 111 1.67 -10.63 3.04
CA ILE A 111 1.92 -12.03 2.69
C ILE A 111 3.42 -12.24 2.38
N HIS A 112 4.01 -11.40 1.53
CA HIS A 112 5.40 -11.55 1.11
C HIS A 112 6.33 -10.67 1.93
N LEU A 113 7.12 -11.28 2.80
CA LEU A 113 8.08 -10.59 3.66
C LEU A 113 9.38 -10.29 2.92
N TYR A 114 9.99 -9.14 3.26
CA TYR A 114 11.21 -8.66 2.62
C TYR A 114 12.46 -9.35 3.20
N ASP A 115 12.69 -10.61 2.79
CA ASP A 115 13.90 -11.37 3.07
C ASP A 115 14.83 -11.28 1.86
N ALA A 116 15.43 -10.11 1.66
CA ALA A 116 16.23 -9.82 0.48
C ALA A 116 17.24 -8.69 0.73
N PHE A 117 18.34 -8.66 -0.03
CA PHE A 117 19.38 -7.63 0.04
C PHE A 117 20.04 -7.51 1.42
N GLY A 118 20.15 -8.63 2.14
CA GLY A 118 20.72 -8.67 3.49
C GLY A 118 19.76 -8.29 4.59
N ASP A 119 18.48 -8.06 4.27
CA ASP A 119 17.39 -7.83 5.22
C ASP A 119 16.63 -9.15 5.47
N GLN A 120 16.08 -9.32 6.66
CA GLN A 120 15.28 -10.48 7.05
C GLN A 120 14.05 -10.02 7.85
N GLU A 121 13.02 -9.59 7.13
CA GLU A 121 11.76 -9.12 7.74
C GLU A 121 11.08 -10.24 8.53
N SER A 122 11.18 -11.49 8.07
CA SER A 122 10.59 -12.66 8.73
C SER A 122 11.12 -12.93 10.14
N ALA A 123 12.29 -12.38 10.50
CA ALA A 123 12.82 -12.49 11.87
C ALA A 123 11.94 -11.76 12.92
N HIS A 124 11.14 -10.77 12.52
CA HIS A 124 10.34 -9.95 13.42
C HIS A 124 8.90 -9.71 12.95
N VAL A 125 8.60 -9.99 11.68
CA VAL A 125 7.24 -9.92 11.12
C VAL A 125 6.74 -11.34 10.80
N ARG A 126 5.49 -11.62 11.15
CA ARG A 126 4.80 -12.86 10.79
C ARG A 126 4.12 -12.68 9.43
N PRO A 127 4.33 -13.61 8.46
CA PRO A 127 3.58 -13.57 7.21
C PRO A 127 2.12 -13.93 7.47
N ALA A 128 1.23 -13.38 6.64
CA ALA A 128 -0.16 -13.78 6.63
C ALA A 128 -0.42 -14.90 5.62
N ASP A 129 -1.45 -15.69 5.90
CA ASP A 129 -1.96 -16.75 5.03
C ASP A 129 -3.40 -16.45 4.58
N GLU A 130 -3.90 -15.23 4.87
CA GLU A 130 -5.25 -14.81 4.49
C GLU A 130 -5.32 -14.53 2.97
N PRO A 131 -6.53 -14.68 2.38
CA PRO A 131 -6.73 -14.39 0.97
C PRO A 131 -6.51 -12.90 0.66
N PRO A 132 -6.27 -12.55 -0.63
CA PRO A 132 -6.18 -11.16 -1.09
C PRO A 132 -7.41 -10.34 -0.71
N VAL A 133 -7.20 -9.08 -0.29
CA VAL A 133 -8.24 -8.19 0.22
C VAL A 133 -8.59 -7.11 -0.78
N ILE A 134 -9.90 -6.90 -0.99
CA ILE A 134 -10.46 -5.84 -1.81
C ILE A 134 -11.39 -4.99 -0.96
N VAL A 135 -11.32 -3.68 -1.15
CA VAL A 135 -12.25 -2.71 -0.56
C VAL A 135 -12.94 -1.90 -1.66
N GLU A 136 -14.21 -1.60 -1.50
CA GLU A 136 -14.94 -0.75 -2.45
C GLU A 136 -14.80 0.72 -2.03
N VAL A 137 -14.36 1.57 -2.97
CA VAL A 137 -14.16 3.01 -2.79
C VAL A 137 -14.83 3.76 -3.93
N ALA A 138 -15.84 4.56 -3.63
CA ALA A 138 -16.60 5.33 -4.63
C ALA A 138 -17.03 4.49 -5.85
N GLY A 139 -17.53 3.27 -5.61
CA GLY A 139 -17.98 2.34 -6.65
C GLY A 139 -16.85 1.64 -7.41
N THR A 140 -15.59 1.82 -7.04
CA THR A 140 -14.41 1.19 -7.64
C THR A 140 -13.80 0.17 -6.67
N LYS A 141 -13.46 -1.01 -7.15
CA LYS A 141 -12.76 -2.04 -6.35
C LYS A 141 -11.27 -1.76 -6.26
N VAL A 142 -10.76 -1.64 -5.04
CA VAL A 142 -9.36 -1.36 -4.72
C VAL A 142 -8.76 -2.59 -4.05
N GLY A 143 -7.73 -3.17 -4.66
CA GLY A 143 -6.97 -4.29 -4.10
C GLY A 143 -5.83 -3.79 -3.21
N LEU A 144 -5.63 -4.43 -2.07
CA LEU A 144 -4.59 -4.05 -1.10
C LEU A 144 -3.33 -4.89 -1.28
N MET A 145 -2.18 -4.22 -1.36
CA MET A 145 -0.83 -4.82 -1.45
C MET A 145 0.14 -4.00 -0.59
N THR A 146 1.19 -4.62 -0.09
CA THR A 146 2.21 -3.91 0.72
C THR A 146 3.61 -4.08 0.14
N CYS A 147 4.25 -2.99 -0.27
CA CYS A 147 5.70 -2.88 -0.52
C CYS A 147 6.27 -4.04 -1.36
N TYR A 148 6.89 -5.03 -0.71
CA TYR A 148 7.52 -6.17 -1.37
C TYR A 148 6.55 -7.02 -2.20
N ASP A 149 5.26 -7.01 -1.88
CA ASP A 149 4.21 -7.68 -2.65
C ASP A 149 4.21 -7.27 -4.13
N VAL A 150 4.68 -6.06 -4.45
CA VAL A 150 4.78 -5.58 -5.84
C VAL A 150 5.69 -6.46 -6.71
N ARG A 151 6.59 -7.24 -6.11
CA ARG A 151 7.47 -8.16 -6.85
C ARG A 151 6.80 -9.46 -7.27
N PHE A 152 5.63 -9.74 -6.73
CA PHE A 152 4.88 -10.98 -6.95
C PHE A 152 3.66 -10.69 -7.83
N PRO A 153 3.79 -10.90 -9.17
CA PRO A 153 2.70 -10.64 -10.13
C PRO A 153 1.45 -11.45 -9.83
N GLU A 154 1.62 -12.59 -9.17
CA GLU A 154 0.52 -13.50 -8.80
C GLU A 154 -0.50 -12.80 -7.89
N LEU A 155 -0.05 -12.08 -6.86
CA LEU A 155 -0.94 -11.37 -5.94
C LEU A 155 -1.71 -10.26 -6.66
N ALA A 156 -1.02 -9.43 -7.46
CA ALA A 156 -1.66 -8.40 -8.25
C ALA A 156 -2.71 -8.99 -9.21
N ARG A 157 -2.37 -10.13 -9.83
CA ARG A 157 -3.27 -10.84 -10.74
C ARG A 157 -4.50 -11.38 -10.01
N LEU A 158 -4.34 -12.00 -8.84
CA LEU A 158 -5.45 -12.49 -8.02
C LEU A 158 -6.40 -11.36 -7.63
N LEU A 159 -5.87 -10.20 -7.22
CA LEU A 159 -6.68 -9.03 -6.89
C LEU A 159 -7.49 -8.54 -8.11
N VAL A 160 -6.86 -8.48 -9.28
CA VAL A 160 -7.55 -8.04 -10.51
C VAL A 160 -8.56 -9.09 -10.99
N ASP A 161 -8.27 -10.37 -10.85
CA ASP A 161 -9.21 -11.46 -11.15
C ASP A 161 -10.45 -11.44 -10.24
N ALA A 162 -10.28 -10.97 -8.99
CA ALA A 162 -11.37 -10.71 -8.04
C ALA A 162 -12.09 -9.37 -8.32
N GLY A 163 -11.64 -8.62 -9.33
CA GLY A 163 -12.30 -7.43 -9.86
C GLY A 163 -11.67 -6.10 -9.46
N ALA A 164 -10.46 -6.08 -8.86
CA ALA A 164 -9.77 -4.82 -8.55
C ALA A 164 -9.45 -4.04 -9.84
N GLU A 165 -9.74 -2.75 -9.81
CA GLU A 165 -9.44 -1.79 -10.88
C GLU A 165 -8.31 -0.83 -10.48
N VAL A 166 -8.03 -0.77 -9.19
CA VAL A 166 -6.93 -0.02 -8.58
C VAL A 166 -6.20 -0.93 -7.61
N LEU A 167 -4.87 -0.86 -7.58
CA LEU A 167 -4.02 -1.48 -6.58
C LEU A 167 -3.48 -0.38 -5.67
N ALA A 168 -3.83 -0.41 -4.38
CA ALA A 168 -3.26 0.45 -3.35
C ALA A 168 -2.00 -0.21 -2.78
N LEU A 169 -0.87 0.48 -2.88
CA LEU A 169 0.46 -0.05 -2.56
C LEU A 169 1.23 0.88 -1.60
N PRO A 170 0.92 0.87 -0.29
CA PRO A 170 1.80 1.42 0.73
C PRO A 170 3.17 0.75 0.74
N ALA A 171 4.25 1.53 0.90
CA ALA A 171 5.61 1.02 0.91
C ALA A 171 6.56 1.84 1.80
N ALA A 172 7.58 1.15 2.32
CA ALA A 172 8.78 1.72 2.89
C ALA A 172 10.00 1.22 2.08
N TRP A 173 10.09 1.65 0.83
CA TRP A 173 11.03 1.13 -0.15
C TRP A 173 12.44 1.62 0.13
N VAL A 174 13.30 0.72 0.61
CA VAL A 174 14.67 1.04 1.06
C VAL A 174 15.54 1.48 -0.11
N ARG A 175 16.37 2.52 0.12
CA ARG A 175 17.40 2.99 -0.83
C ARG A 175 18.43 1.90 -1.11
N GLY A 176 19.08 1.98 -2.24
CA GLY A 176 20.13 1.07 -2.66
C GLY A 176 20.32 1.07 -4.18
N PRO A 177 21.26 0.27 -4.71
CA PRO A 177 21.53 0.22 -6.14
C PRO A 177 20.27 -0.10 -6.94
N ALA A 178 19.93 0.78 -7.90
CA ALA A 178 18.78 0.68 -8.81
C ALA A 178 17.40 0.57 -8.12
N LYS A 179 17.27 0.91 -6.83
CA LYS A 179 16.00 0.73 -6.08
C LYS A 179 14.88 1.63 -6.59
N GLU A 180 15.18 2.87 -6.97
CA GLU A 180 14.21 3.78 -7.61
C GLU A 180 13.73 3.21 -8.96
N ARG A 181 14.66 2.68 -9.78
CA ARG A 181 14.32 2.04 -11.04
C ARG A 181 13.48 0.77 -10.85
N HIS A 182 13.80 -0.06 -9.84
CA HIS A 182 12.97 -1.23 -9.51
C HIS A 182 11.55 -0.82 -9.14
N TRP A 183 11.39 0.25 -8.35
CA TRP A 183 10.09 0.78 -7.97
C TRP A 183 9.26 1.20 -9.18
N GLU A 184 9.85 2.01 -10.07
CA GLU A 184 9.18 2.45 -11.31
C GLU A 184 8.79 1.27 -12.22
N ILE A 185 9.72 0.33 -12.45
CA ILE A 185 9.47 -0.85 -13.30
C ILE A 185 8.35 -1.70 -12.71
N MET A 186 8.41 -2.01 -11.41
CA MET A 186 7.43 -2.92 -10.79
C MET A 186 6.04 -2.31 -10.76
N THR A 187 5.90 -1.05 -10.39
CA THR A 187 4.59 -0.38 -10.35
C THR A 187 3.98 -0.25 -11.75
N ALA A 188 4.78 0.14 -12.75
CA ALA A 188 4.33 0.20 -14.13
C ALA A 188 3.98 -1.18 -14.70
N ALA A 189 4.75 -2.22 -14.39
CA ALA A 189 4.46 -3.59 -14.81
C ALA A 189 3.13 -4.08 -14.23
N ARG A 190 2.87 -3.87 -12.91
CA ARG A 190 1.60 -4.27 -12.27
C ARG A 190 0.41 -3.56 -12.91
N ALA A 191 0.54 -2.28 -13.26
CA ALA A 191 -0.50 -1.54 -13.95
C ALA A 191 -0.74 -2.08 -15.36
N LEU A 192 0.31 -2.21 -16.16
CA LEU A 192 0.23 -2.56 -17.58
C LEU A 192 -0.24 -4.00 -17.82
N GLU A 193 0.34 -4.99 -17.13
CA GLU A 193 -0.01 -6.41 -17.30
C GLU A 193 -1.40 -6.78 -16.76
N ASN A 194 -1.96 -5.91 -15.88
CA ASN A 194 -3.30 -6.08 -15.30
C ASN A 194 -4.32 -5.08 -15.85
N THR A 195 -3.90 -4.13 -16.68
CA THR A 195 -4.75 -3.04 -17.18
C THR A 195 -5.59 -2.41 -16.06
N CYS A 196 -4.88 -2.00 -14.98
CA CYS A 196 -5.47 -1.39 -13.80
C CYS A 196 -4.62 -0.19 -13.34
N TRP A 197 -5.17 0.66 -12.47
CA TRP A 197 -4.42 1.72 -11.83
C TRP A 197 -3.54 1.17 -10.72
N VAL A 198 -2.41 1.83 -10.46
CA VAL A 198 -1.58 1.57 -9.27
C VAL A 198 -1.39 2.88 -8.53
N ALA A 199 -1.83 2.93 -7.27
CA ALA A 199 -1.64 4.05 -6.34
C ALA A 199 -0.57 3.64 -5.32
N ALA A 200 0.67 4.04 -5.56
CA ALA A 200 1.83 3.61 -4.80
C ALA A 200 2.37 4.73 -3.92
N SER A 201 2.30 4.56 -2.60
CA SER A 201 2.78 5.50 -1.60
C SER A 201 4.07 5.00 -0.98
N GLY A 202 5.16 5.75 -1.12
CA GLY A 202 6.47 5.44 -0.55
C GLY A 202 6.79 6.34 0.64
N GLU A 203 7.24 5.77 1.77
CA GLU A 203 7.84 6.57 2.84
C GLU A 203 9.07 7.30 2.31
N CYS A 204 9.21 8.59 2.62
CA CYS A 204 10.42 9.36 2.35
C CYS A 204 11.20 9.56 3.65
N GLY A 205 12.48 9.37 3.61
CA GLY A 205 13.33 9.50 4.79
C GLY A 205 14.76 9.15 4.43
N PRO A 206 15.68 9.16 5.36
CA PRO A 206 17.10 8.93 5.05
C PRO A 206 17.37 7.55 4.47
N ARG A 207 16.56 6.53 4.82
CA ARG A 207 16.72 5.15 4.33
C ARG A 207 15.79 4.77 3.19
N ASN A 208 14.70 5.51 2.96
CA ASN A 208 13.68 5.18 1.97
C ASN A 208 13.66 6.17 0.82
N ILE A 209 13.19 5.73 -0.34
CA ILE A 209 13.29 6.52 -1.57
C ILE A 209 12.23 7.61 -1.70
N GLY A 210 11.10 7.51 -0.98
CA GLY A 210 9.91 8.29 -1.30
C GLY A 210 9.36 7.84 -2.65
N ASN A 211 9.36 8.73 -3.61
CA ASN A 211 8.95 8.47 -5.00
C ASN A 211 7.54 7.87 -5.11
N SER A 212 6.60 8.36 -4.27
CA SER A 212 5.19 8.01 -4.41
C SER A 212 4.69 8.39 -5.80
N LEU A 213 3.87 7.53 -6.41
CA LEU A 213 3.41 7.72 -7.78
C LEU A 213 2.05 7.06 -8.04
N ILE A 214 1.36 7.56 -9.06
CA ILE A 214 0.11 6.97 -9.56
C ILE A 214 0.34 6.60 -11.02
N VAL A 215 0.09 5.33 -11.35
CA VAL A 215 0.28 4.77 -12.70
C VAL A 215 -1.09 4.40 -13.29
N ASP A 216 -1.30 4.76 -14.56
CA ASP A 216 -2.53 4.43 -15.29
C ASP A 216 -2.52 2.99 -15.85
N PRO A 217 -3.67 2.49 -16.37
CA PRO A 217 -3.78 1.12 -16.89
C PRO A 217 -2.88 0.78 -18.09
N LEU A 218 -2.25 1.77 -18.71
CA LEU A 218 -1.25 1.60 -19.79
C LEU A 218 0.20 1.73 -19.31
N GLY A 219 0.42 1.75 -17.98
CA GLY A 219 1.74 1.81 -17.39
C GLY A 219 2.37 3.22 -17.38
N THR A 220 1.59 4.26 -17.67
CA THR A 220 2.08 5.64 -17.70
C THR A 220 1.96 6.27 -16.30
N VAL A 221 3.05 6.87 -15.82
CA VAL A 221 3.03 7.64 -14.57
C VAL A 221 2.23 8.94 -14.79
N ARG A 222 1.11 9.07 -14.10
CA ARG A 222 0.21 10.24 -14.19
C ARG A 222 0.59 11.34 -13.22
N SER A 223 1.12 10.97 -12.07
CA SER A 223 1.61 11.90 -11.05
C SER A 223 2.66 11.23 -10.20
N ARG A 224 3.61 12.01 -9.69
CA ARG A 224 4.68 11.50 -8.80
C ARG A 224 5.19 12.57 -7.86
N LEU A 225 5.75 12.13 -6.75
CA LEU A 225 6.55 12.92 -5.82
C LEU A 225 8.03 12.57 -5.95
N GLY A 226 8.90 13.46 -5.50
CA GLY A 226 10.31 13.18 -5.28
C GLY A 226 10.56 12.54 -3.90
N ALA A 227 11.57 13.03 -3.19
CA ALA A 227 11.98 12.48 -1.89
C ALA A 227 11.49 13.33 -0.68
N VAL A 228 10.53 14.24 -0.88
CA VAL A 228 10.03 15.15 0.15
C VAL A 228 8.57 14.88 0.47
N ARG A 229 8.13 15.26 1.67
CA ARG A 229 6.73 15.16 2.09
C ARG A 229 5.77 15.86 1.12
N GLY A 230 4.61 15.25 0.87
CA GLY A 230 3.54 15.83 0.06
C GLY A 230 2.49 14.85 -0.38
N LEU A 231 1.57 15.33 -1.24
CA LEU A 231 0.54 14.55 -1.93
C LEU A 231 0.72 14.63 -3.45
N ALA A 232 0.56 13.50 -4.14
CA ALA A 232 0.40 13.45 -5.59
C ALA A 232 -1.01 12.96 -5.91
N TRP A 233 -1.58 13.43 -7.04
CA TRP A 233 -2.99 13.30 -7.38
C TRP A 233 -3.20 12.76 -8.77
N ALA A 234 -4.24 11.93 -8.96
CA ALA A 234 -4.75 11.58 -10.28
C ALA A 234 -6.26 11.27 -10.23
N GLU A 235 -6.92 11.44 -11.39
CA GLU A 235 -8.29 10.98 -11.58
C GLU A 235 -8.23 9.58 -12.23
N ALA A 236 -8.66 8.56 -11.49
CA ALA A 236 -8.86 7.21 -12.03
C ALA A 236 -10.23 7.17 -12.72
N ASP A 237 -10.19 7.39 -14.03
CA ASP A 237 -11.37 7.36 -14.90
C ASP A 237 -11.72 5.90 -15.26
N PRO A 238 -12.93 5.40 -14.95
CA PRO A 238 -13.37 4.07 -15.36
C PRO A 238 -13.35 3.87 -16.89
N ASP A 239 -13.65 4.91 -17.66
CA ASP A 239 -13.64 4.85 -19.12
C ASP A 239 -12.23 4.64 -19.67
N MET A 240 -11.22 5.20 -19.01
CA MET A 240 -9.81 4.94 -19.34
C MET A 240 -9.44 3.47 -19.12
N THR A 241 -9.84 2.88 -17.99
CA THR A 241 -9.62 1.45 -17.69
C THR A 241 -10.33 0.58 -18.73
N ALA A 242 -11.58 0.89 -19.06
CA ALA A 242 -12.34 0.15 -20.07
C ALA A 242 -11.71 0.28 -21.46
N ALA A 243 -11.25 1.46 -21.84
CA ALA A 243 -10.56 1.71 -23.12
C ALA A 243 -9.22 0.95 -23.18
N ALA A 244 -8.43 0.98 -22.10
CA ALA A 244 -7.19 0.22 -22.02
C ALA A 244 -7.43 -1.29 -22.21
N ARG A 245 -8.43 -1.86 -21.55
CA ARG A 245 -8.80 -3.28 -21.67
C ARG A 245 -9.31 -3.65 -23.06
N ARG A 246 -9.96 -2.74 -23.78
CA ARG A 246 -10.36 -2.98 -25.18
C ARG A 246 -9.15 -2.95 -26.14
N THR A 247 -8.23 -2.01 -25.93
CA THR A 247 -7.05 -1.85 -26.81
C THR A 247 -5.97 -2.89 -26.51
N LEU A 248 -5.81 -3.23 -25.24
CA LEU A 248 -4.82 -4.19 -24.74
C LEU A 248 -5.54 -5.30 -23.92
N PRO A 249 -6.16 -6.28 -24.57
CA PRO A 249 -7.01 -7.27 -23.90
C PRO A 249 -6.18 -8.40 -23.24
N VAL A 250 -5.14 -8.06 -22.49
CA VAL A 250 -4.21 -9.04 -21.87
C VAL A 250 -4.91 -10.00 -20.92
N LEU A 251 -5.93 -9.53 -20.18
CA LEU A 251 -6.69 -10.38 -19.27
C LEU A 251 -7.49 -11.45 -20.01
N ALA A 252 -8.10 -11.09 -21.15
CA ALA A 252 -8.87 -12.03 -21.99
C ALA A 252 -7.96 -12.99 -22.77
N ASN A 253 -6.75 -12.57 -23.14
CA ASN A 253 -5.81 -13.36 -23.94
C ASN A 253 -4.98 -14.34 -23.11
N ARG A 254 -5.16 -14.39 -21.80
CA ARG A 254 -4.44 -15.33 -20.92
C ARG A 254 -4.73 -16.79 -21.27
N ARG A 255 -3.71 -17.62 -21.12
CA ARG A 255 -3.79 -19.08 -21.31
C ARG A 255 -3.61 -19.84 -20.00
N PHE A 256 -3.15 -19.15 -18.93
CA PHE A 256 -2.93 -19.71 -17.60
C PHE A 256 -3.70 -18.92 -16.55
N THR A 257 -4.09 -19.58 -15.48
CA THR A 257 -4.69 -18.99 -14.28
C THR A 257 -3.66 -19.00 -13.14
N VAL A 258 -3.84 -18.10 -12.17
CA VAL A 258 -3.06 -18.13 -10.93
C VAL A 258 -3.79 -19.00 -9.92
N ASN A 259 -3.05 -19.94 -9.29
CA ASN A 259 -3.58 -20.74 -8.19
C ASN A 259 -3.54 -19.90 -6.91
N PRO A 260 -4.66 -19.71 -6.18
CA PRO A 260 -4.69 -18.92 -4.95
C PRO A 260 -4.13 -19.65 -3.71
N THR A 261 -3.52 -20.82 -3.86
CA THR A 261 -2.90 -21.54 -2.73
C THR A 261 -1.66 -20.80 -2.25
N VAL A 262 -1.64 -20.42 -0.97
CA VAL A 262 -0.48 -19.82 -0.31
C VAL A 262 0.54 -20.92 -0.01
N LEU A 263 1.79 -20.72 -0.42
CA LEU A 263 2.88 -21.65 -0.14
C LEU A 263 3.51 -21.33 1.23
N PRO A 264 3.97 -22.34 2.00
CA PRO A 264 4.74 -22.11 3.21
C PRO A 264 5.98 -21.26 2.93
N LEU A 265 6.36 -20.38 3.86
CA LEU A 265 7.57 -19.58 3.76
C LEU A 265 8.79 -20.49 3.62
N GLY A 266 9.62 -20.26 2.60
CA GLY A 266 10.83 -21.06 2.34
C GLY A 266 10.59 -22.43 1.69
N ALA A 267 9.43 -22.65 1.06
CA ALA A 267 9.08 -23.91 0.39
C ALA A 267 9.77 -24.15 -0.97
N HIS A 268 10.84 -23.44 -1.28
CA HIS A 268 11.61 -23.58 -2.56
C HIS A 268 13.03 -24.03 -2.34
#